data_daaf6ef448b0b4053aa25a4c5a5b8b42
#
_entry.id   daaf6ef448b0b4053aa25a4c5a5b8b42
#
_cell.length_a   1.000
_cell.length_b   1.000
_cell.length_c   1.000
_cell.angle_alpha   90.00
_cell.angle_beta   90.00
_cell.angle_gamma   90.00
#
_symmetry.space_group_name_H-M   'P 1'
#
loop_
_entity.id
_entity.type
_entity.pdbx_description
1 polymer ?
#
loop_
_entity_poly.entity_id
_entity_poly.type
_entity_poly.pdbx_seq_one_letter_code
_entity_poly.pdbx_strand_id
1 'polypeptide(L)'
;MRSQVDRQTLDRVVAFHGHLCPGLTRGIRAAEIALREIGPHAEDEEVIAVVENDACAVDAIQFLVGCTFGKGNLFCRPYGKDVFTFARRSDGRAIRVVGTPRAPQPPDPQWDALVQRVRAGQGSQQEREAYDAWWRGRAMAHLEAEEGELFTIHPLPGYVLPARAVVLPTVRCESCGEGVMASRLHLLNGRNLCTPCYEALVGPPITMRPIGVIHNELQPHLAKPRETSAASTIAVYSEFAAGLEGIEEHEQLEILFAFEPEPPSDVPLRQHRLGDASQPLRGVFALRSPRRPNPIGLTVVRLLRVEGKVLTVAGLDAWDGTLVLDIKPHG
;
A
#
# COMPACT_ATOMS: atom_id res chain seq x y z
N MET A 1 21.17 21.66 7.68
CA MET A 1 22.53 21.20 7.30
C MET A 1 22.56 20.96 5.79
N ARG A 2 23.57 21.46 5.11
CA ARG A 2 23.83 21.20 3.69
C ARG A 2 24.42 19.80 3.51
N SER A 3 24.45 19.29 2.27
CA SER A 3 25.03 17.98 1.99
C SER A 3 26.51 17.91 2.40
N GLN A 4 26.88 16.75 2.94
CA GLN A 4 28.25 16.40 3.31
C GLN A 4 28.85 15.37 2.32
N VAL A 5 28.12 15.02 1.26
CA VAL A 5 28.60 14.06 0.27
C VAL A 5 29.84 14.64 -0.43
N ASP A 6 30.96 13.92 -0.36
CA ASP A 6 32.15 14.28 -1.12
C ASP A 6 31.99 13.97 -2.62
N ARG A 7 32.87 14.56 -3.41
CA ARG A 7 32.85 14.45 -4.87
C ARG A 7 32.95 12.98 -5.34
N GLN A 8 33.81 12.19 -4.70
CA GLN A 8 34.03 10.80 -5.07
C GLN A 8 32.77 9.96 -4.83
N THR A 9 32.14 10.16 -3.68
CA THR A 9 30.87 9.48 -3.34
C THR A 9 29.75 9.91 -4.28
N LEU A 10 29.63 11.21 -4.59
CA LEU A 10 28.66 11.70 -5.56
C LEU A 10 28.85 11.05 -6.94
N ASP A 11 30.09 11.03 -7.44
CA ASP A 11 30.41 10.43 -8.75
C ASP A 11 30.07 8.92 -8.78
N ARG A 12 30.25 8.18 -7.66
CA ARG A 12 29.88 6.77 -7.54
C ARG A 12 28.36 6.57 -7.50
N VAL A 13 27.62 7.38 -6.80
CA VAL A 13 26.14 7.34 -6.77
C VAL A 13 25.58 7.65 -8.16
N VAL A 14 26.15 8.66 -8.84
CA VAL A 14 25.77 9.00 -10.22
C VAL A 14 26.08 7.85 -11.18
N ALA A 15 27.24 7.22 -11.04
CA ALA A 15 27.60 6.06 -11.86
C ALA A 15 26.66 4.86 -11.64
N PHE A 16 26.21 4.65 -10.39
CA PHE A 16 25.23 3.60 -10.06
C PHE A 16 23.87 3.88 -10.69
N HIS A 17 23.39 5.12 -10.64
CA HIS A 17 22.08 5.53 -11.20
C HIS A 17 22.10 5.80 -12.70
N GLY A 18 23.27 6.14 -13.27
CA GLY A 18 23.48 6.42 -14.69
C GLY A 18 23.51 7.91 -15.05
N HIS A 19 22.95 8.81 -14.24
CA HIS A 19 22.98 10.25 -14.50
C HIS A 19 22.72 11.08 -13.25
N LEU A 20 23.09 12.36 -13.29
CA LEU A 20 22.79 13.31 -12.21
C LEU A 20 21.41 13.95 -12.44
N CYS A 21 20.47 13.77 -11.51
CA CYS A 21 19.15 14.38 -11.55
C CYS A 21 18.66 14.84 -10.17
N PRO A 22 17.65 15.71 -10.12
CA PRO A 22 17.10 16.21 -8.84
C PRO A 22 16.51 15.10 -7.95
N GLY A 23 15.94 14.03 -8.54
CA GLY A 23 15.45 12.88 -7.78
C GLY A 23 16.59 12.16 -7.05
N LEU A 24 17.67 11.89 -7.76
CA LEU A 24 18.86 11.24 -7.19
C LEU A 24 19.44 12.06 -6.02
N THR A 25 19.64 13.36 -6.22
CA THR A 25 20.21 14.23 -5.17
C THR A 25 19.28 14.39 -3.97
N ARG A 26 17.96 14.35 -4.16
CA ARG A 26 17.01 14.23 -3.05
C ARG A 26 17.18 12.93 -2.28
N GLY A 27 17.38 11.81 -2.98
CA GLY A 27 17.70 10.54 -2.35
C GLY A 27 19.01 10.56 -1.57
N ILE A 28 20.05 11.22 -2.09
CA ILE A 28 21.32 11.44 -1.37
C ILE A 28 21.06 12.18 -0.05
N ARG A 29 20.28 13.25 -0.08
CA ARG A 29 19.94 14.04 1.11
C ARG A 29 19.15 13.22 2.13
N ALA A 30 18.19 12.40 1.68
CA ALA A 30 17.44 11.48 2.56
C ALA A 30 18.35 10.39 3.15
N ALA A 31 19.30 9.88 2.38
CA ALA A 31 20.28 8.91 2.85
C ALA A 31 21.23 9.50 3.90
N GLU A 32 21.69 10.73 3.74
CA GLU A 32 22.50 11.44 4.76
C GLU A 32 21.77 11.55 6.10
N ILE A 33 20.45 11.83 6.07
CA ILE A 33 19.61 11.84 7.27
C ILE A 33 19.56 10.45 7.89
N ALA A 34 19.35 9.40 7.09
CA ALA A 34 19.33 8.03 7.58
C ALA A 34 20.63 7.60 8.23
N LEU A 35 21.76 7.91 7.59
CA LEU A 35 23.10 7.59 8.11
C LEU A 35 23.39 8.29 9.44
N ARG A 36 22.93 9.52 9.62
CA ARG A 36 23.09 10.29 10.84
C ARG A 36 22.16 9.82 11.96
N GLU A 37 20.88 9.62 11.66
CA GLU A 37 19.85 9.39 12.68
C GLU A 37 19.67 7.92 13.04
N ILE A 38 19.88 7.02 12.09
CA ILE A 38 19.61 5.58 12.26
C ILE A 38 20.89 4.79 12.42
N GLY A 39 21.88 5.01 11.58
CA GLY A 39 23.16 4.30 11.68
C GLY A 39 23.92 4.23 10.37
N PRO A 40 25.09 3.60 10.40
CA PRO A 40 25.96 3.49 9.23
C PRO A 40 25.34 2.64 8.13
N HIS A 41 26.00 2.60 6.98
CA HIS A 41 25.67 1.75 5.86
C HIS A 41 25.39 0.31 6.30
N ALA A 42 24.25 -0.24 5.89
CA ALA A 42 23.84 -1.58 6.27
C ALA A 42 24.65 -2.64 5.50
N GLU A 43 25.40 -3.46 6.22
CA GLU A 43 26.10 -4.60 5.63
C GLU A 43 25.13 -5.73 5.33
N ASP A 44 24.15 -5.97 6.21
CA ASP A 44 23.07 -6.95 6.08
C ASP A 44 21.70 -6.29 6.31
N GLU A 45 20.83 -6.85 7.15
CA GLU A 45 19.47 -6.39 7.42
C GLU A 45 19.35 -5.51 8.70
N GLU A 46 20.42 -5.03 9.28
CA GLU A 46 20.40 -4.26 10.53
C GLU A 46 19.69 -2.91 10.39
N VAL A 47 19.73 -2.31 9.20
CA VAL A 47 18.95 -1.11 8.84
C VAL A 47 17.91 -1.48 7.80
N ILE A 48 16.74 -0.89 7.92
CA ILE A 48 15.60 -1.06 7.02
C ILE A 48 15.27 0.28 6.38
N ALA A 49 14.94 0.28 5.10
CA ALA A 49 14.32 1.39 4.42
C ALA A 49 12.95 0.98 3.85
N VAL A 50 11.93 1.80 4.12
CA VAL A 50 10.62 1.73 3.46
C VAL A 50 10.46 2.98 2.61
N VAL A 51 10.34 2.82 1.31
CA VAL A 51 10.22 3.91 0.34
C VAL A 51 8.79 3.97 -0.19
N GLU A 52 8.21 5.19 -0.28
CA GLU A 52 6.81 5.37 -0.71
C GLU A 52 6.70 5.82 -2.19
N ASN A 53 7.78 5.69 -2.93
CA ASN A 53 7.84 5.83 -4.39
C ASN A 53 8.90 4.89 -4.97
N ASP A 54 8.91 4.78 -6.29
CA ASP A 54 9.83 4.00 -7.13
C ASP A 54 10.69 4.90 -8.04
N ALA A 55 10.99 6.12 -7.56
CA ALA A 55 11.73 7.13 -8.32
C ALA A 55 13.25 7.09 -8.04
N CYS A 56 14.01 7.92 -8.74
CA CYS A 56 15.47 8.00 -8.69
C CYS A 56 16.09 8.09 -7.29
N ALA A 57 15.35 8.65 -6.31
CA ALA A 57 15.80 8.77 -4.93
C ALA A 57 16.11 7.41 -4.28
N VAL A 58 15.40 6.37 -4.70
CA VAL A 58 15.56 5.01 -4.17
C VAL A 58 16.96 4.45 -4.47
N ASP A 59 17.52 4.77 -5.62
CA ASP A 59 18.87 4.30 -5.98
C ASP A 59 19.95 4.90 -5.06
N ALA A 60 19.83 6.17 -4.71
CA ALA A 60 20.74 6.79 -3.75
C ALA A 60 20.61 6.14 -2.35
N ILE A 61 19.39 5.81 -1.93
CA ILE A 61 19.13 5.11 -0.66
C ILE A 61 19.76 3.71 -0.69
N GLN A 62 19.57 2.97 -1.79
CA GLN A 62 20.20 1.65 -1.96
C GLN A 62 21.72 1.74 -1.86
N PHE A 63 22.31 2.69 -2.56
CA PHE A 63 23.77 2.83 -2.63
C PHE A 63 24.39 3.31 -1.31
N LEU A 64 23.81 4.33 -0.69
CA LEU A 64 24.41 5.01 0.48
C LEU A 64 24.00 4.32 1.80
N VAL A 65 22.72 3.96 1.97
CA VAL A 65 22.24 3.34 3.22
C VAL A 65 22.46 1.83 3.21
N GLY A 66 22.61 1.21 2.04
CA GLY A 66 22.81 -0.22 1.92
C GLY A 66 21.52 -1.03 2.06
N CYS A 67 20.35 -0.41 1.92
CA CYS A 67 19.09 -1.13 1.91
C CYS A 67 18.71 -1.53 0.48
N THR A 68 18.67 -2.82 0.18
CA THR A 68 18.42 -3.33 -1.18
C THR A 68 17.35 -4.41 -1.20
N PHE A 69 16.71 -4.62 -2.36
CA PHE A 69 15.76 -5.73 -2.54
C PHE A 69 16.41 -7.10 -2.31
N GLY A 70 17.65 -7.28 -2.77
CA GLY A 70 18.36 -8.54 -2.66
C GLY A 70 18.68 -8.94 -1.21
N LYS A 71 18.94 -7.96 -0.33
CA LYS A 71 19.11 -8.19 1.10
C LYS A 71 17.78 -8.36 1.86
N GLY A 72 16.66 -7.94 1.27
CA GLY A 72 15.35 -8.01 1.93
C GLY A 72 15.13 -6.93 2.99
N ASN A 73 15.91 -5.86 2.98
CA ASN A 73 15.81 -4.72 3.90
C ASN A 73 15.35 -3.42 3.22
N LEU A 74 14.96 -3.47 1.95
CA LEU A 74 14.29 -2.39 1.22
C LEU A 74 12.84 -2.81 0.90
N PHE A 75 11.88 -2.01 1.37
CA PHE A 75 10.45 -2.25 1.17
C PHE A 75 9.86 -1.10 0.34
N CYS A 76 9.31 -1.42 -0.82
CA CYS A 76 8.63 -0.44 -1.66
C CYS A 76 7.13 -0.46 -1.38
N ARG A 77 6.56 0.72 -1.11
CA ARG A 77 5.12 0.98 -1.02
C ARG A 77 4.78 2.08 -2.02
N PRO A 78 4.35 1.76 -3.24
CA PRO A 78 4.25 2.73 -4.33
C PRO A 78 3.05 3.67 -4.16
N TYR A 79 3.09 4.51 -3.12
CA TYR A 79 2.06 5.52 -2.85
C TYR A 79 2.25 6.80 -3.66
N GLY A 80 3.35 6.92 -4.41
CA GLY A 80 3.71 8.13 -5.17
C GLY A 80 4.13 9.30 -4.28
N LYS A 81 4.51 9.05 -3.03
CA LYS A 81 4.92 10.07 -2.07
C LYS A 81 6.43 10.18 -1.99
N ASP A 82 6.95 11.40 -1.87
CA ASP A 82 8.37 11.66 -1.59
C ASP A 82 8.63 11.48 -0.09
N VAL A 83 8.55 10.23 0.36
CA VAL A 83 8.61 9.85 1.78
C VAL A 83 9.42 8.57 1.95
N PHE A 84 10.28 8.59 2.96
CA PHE A 84 11.17 7.49 3.29
C PHE A 84 11.12 7.22 4.78
N THR A 85 10.95 5.96 5.17
CA THR A 85 11.04 5.54 6.58
C THR A 85 12.30 4.70 6.73
N PHE A 86 13.13 5.07 7.70
CA PHE A 86 14.33 4.33 8.05
C PHE A 86 14.21 3.81 9.47
N ALA A 87 14.65 2.59 9.70
CA ALA A 87 14.59 1.98 11.02
C ALA A 87 15.79 1.06 11.28
N ARG A 88 16.18 0.94 12.55
CA ARG A 88 17.28 0.07 13.00
C ARG A 88 16.70 -1.09 13.84
N ARG A 89 17.13 -2.31 13.51
CA ARG A 89 16.61 -3.52 14.17
C ARG A 89 17.09 -3.72 15.61
N SER A 90 18.29 -3.21 15.95
CA SER A 90 18.90 -3.47 17.24
C SER A 90 18.16 -2.82 18.42
N ASP A 91 17.57 -1.66 18.21
CA ASP A 91 16.91 -0.86 19.25
C ASP A 91 15.51 -0.36 18.86
N GLY A 92 15.03 -0.69 17.65
CA GLY A 92 13.73 -0.27 17.14
C GLY A 92 13.63 1.23 16.82
N ARG A 93 14.74 1.99 16.84
CA ARG A 93 14.75 3.40 16.45
C ARG A 93 14.29 3.54 15.02
N ALA A 94 13.32 4.40 14.78
CA ALA A 94 12.78 4.66 13.47
C ALA A 94 12.46 6.15 13.27
N ILE A 95 12.63 6.60 12.03
CA ILE A 95 12.27 7.95 11.59
C ILE A 95 11.52 7.91 10.28
N ARG A 96 10.64 8.90 10.07
CA ARG A 96 9.96 9.16 8.81
C ARG A 96 10.48 10.49 8.24
N VAL A 97 11.08 10.44 7.08
CA VAL A 97 11.61 11.59 6.34
C VAL A 97 10.60 11.94 5.27
N VAL A 98 9.96 13.09 5.40
CA VAL A 98 8.88 13.56 4.51
C VAL A 98 9.42 14.70 3.66
N GLY A 99 9.36 14.54 2.35
CA GLY A 99 9.76 15.57 1.41
C GLY A 99 8.84 16.80 1.48
N THR A 100 9.44 17.98 1.63
CA THR A 100 8.72 19.24 1.57
C THR A 100 8.13 19.42 0.16
N PRO A 101 6.82 19.69 0.02
CA PRO A 101 6.21 19.98 -1.27
C PRO A 101 6.93 21.15 -1.94
N ARG A 102 7.26 20.97 -3.21
CA ARG A 102 7.86 22.06 -3.99
C ARG A 102 6.79 23.13 -4.26
N ALA A 103 7.16 24.39 -4.05
CA ALA A 103 6.30 25.47 -4.53
C ALA A 103 6.05 25.29 -6.05
N PRO A 104 4.81 25.46 -6.52
CA PRO A 104 4.52 25.47 -7.93
C PRO A 104 5.41 26.53 -8.61
N GLN A 105 6.12 26.12 -9.65
CA GLN A 105 6.81 27.12 -10.48
C GLN A 105 5.78 27.87 -11.28
N PRO A 106 5.95 29.19 -11.46
CA PRO A 106 5.08 29.91 -12.38
C PRO A 106 5.13 29.25 -13.77
N PRO A 107 3.99 29.14 -14.46
CA PRO A 107 3.96 28.54 -15.80
C PRO A 107 4.91 29.33 -16.74
N ASP A 108 5.78 28.58 -17.40
CA ASP A 108 6.62 29.09 -18.48
C ASP A 108 6.29 28.28 -19.75
N PRO A 109 5.36 28.76 -20.58
CA PRO A 109 4.92 28.03 -21.77
C PRO A 109 6.05 27.73 -22.76
N GLN A 110 7.08 28.57 -22.82
CA GLN A 110 8.23 28.37 -23.72
C GLN A 110 9.12 27.26 -23.20
N TRP A 111 9.37 27.26 -21.89
CA TRP A 111 10.11 26.19 -21.23
C TRP A 111 9.38 24.86 -21.28
N ASP A 112 8.07 24.85 -21.01
CA ASP A 112 7.25 23.65 -21.06
C ASP A 112 7.23 23.04 -22.46
N ALA A 113 7.13 23.87 -23.52
CA ALA A 113 7.22 23.41 -24.90
C ALA A 113 8.61 22.84 -25.25
N LEU A 114 9.69 23.46 -24.75
CA LEU A 114 11.05 22.94 -24.89
C LEU A 114 11.17 21.55 -24.22
N VAL A 115 10.71 21.43 -22.98
CA VAL A 115 10.74 20.18 -22.23
C VAL A 115 9.99 19.07 -22.97
N GLN A 116 8.80 19.38 -23.52
CA GLN A 116 8.02 18.41 -24.30
C GLN A 116 8.76 17.96 -25.55
N ARG A 117 9.37 18.89 -26.34
CA ARG A 117 10.14 18.55 -27.54
C ARG A 117 11.35 17.67 -27.20
N VAL A 118 12.11 18.03 -26.16
CA VAL A 118 13.27 17.25 -25.74
C VAL A 118 12.86 15.83 -25.31
N ARG A 119 11.80 15.69 -24.51
CA ARG A 119 11.28 14.39 -24.07
C ARG A 119 10.73 13.53 -25.20
N ALA A 120 10.16 14.16 -26.24
CA ALA A 120 9.71 13.47 -27.45
C ALA A 120 10.86 13.10 -28.40
N GLY A 121 12.13 13.39 -28.05
CA GLY A 121 13.29 13.16 -28.91
C GLY A 121 13.42 14.16 -30.08
N GLN A 122 12.60 15.20 -30.12
CA GLN A 122 12.51 16.20 -31.20
C GLN A 122 13.28 17.49 -30.90
N GLY A 123 13.90 17.60 -29.71
CA GLY A 123 14.67 18.76 -29.32
C GLY A 123 15.93 18.93 -30.17
N SER A 124 16.30 20.18 -30.51
CA SER A 124 17.58 20.50 -31.08
C SER A 124 18.71 20.22 -30.09
N GLN A 125 19.96 20.20 -30.57
CA GLN A 125 21.11 20.03 -29.67
C GLN A 125 21.16 21.12 -28.59
N GLN A 126 20.93 22.39 -28.96
CA GLN A 126 20.90 23.49 -28.04
C GLN A 126 19.80 23.38 -26.97
N GLU A 127 18.61 22.91 -27.34
CA GLU A 127 17.50 22.65 -26.42
C GLU A 127 17.82 21.53 -25.44
N ARG A 128 18.46 20.45 -25.90
CA ARG A 128 18.91 19.36 -25.02
C ARG A 128 19.97 19.83 -24.03
N GLU A 129 20.95 20.58 -24.48
CA GLU A 129 22.00 21.16 -23.62
C GLU A 129 21.41 22.10 -22.56
N ALA A 130 20.44 22.95 -22.94
CA ALA A 130 19.74 23.84 -22.01
C ALA A 130 18.91 23.04 -20.98
N TYR A 131 18.22 21.99 -21.41
CA TYR A 131 17.47 21.10 -20.53
C TYR A 131 18.41 20.37 -19.54
N ASP A 132 19.51 19.83 -20.01
CA ASP A 132 20.49 19.13 -19.17
C ASP A 132 21.16 20.07 -18.15
N ALA A 133 21.51 21.28 -18.57
CA ALA A 133 22.06 22.30 -17.68
C ALA A 133 21.06 22.70 -16.58
N TRP A 134 19.79 22.87 -16.92
CA TRP A 134 18.72 23.17 -15.97
C TRP A 134 18.50 22.02 -14.96
N TRP A 135 18.47 20.76 -15.42
CA TRP A 135 18.34 19.59 -14.55
C TRP A 135 19.54 19.48 -13.61
N ARG A 136 20.75 19.67 -14.12
CA ARG A 136 21.99 19.66 -13.32
C ARG A 136 21.98 20.77 -12.28
N GLY A 137 21.58 21.98 -12.65
CA GLY A 137 21.45 23.11 -11.71
C GLY A 137 20.48 22.79 -10.56
N ARG A 138 19.33 22.20 -10.87
CA ARG A 138 18.35 21.76 -9.85
C ARG A 138 18.87 20.64 -8.96
N ALA A 139 19.60 19.70 -9.54
CA ALA A 139 20.23 18.63 -8.77
C ALA A 139 21.25 19.19 -7.78
N MET A 140 22.12 20.09 -8.21
CA MET A 140 23.10 20.73 -7.34
C MET A 140 22.46 21.60 -6.26
N ALA A 141 21.38 22.32 -6.58
CA ALA A 141 20.65 23.13 -5.61
C ALA A 141 20.12 22.29 -4.42
N HIS A 142 19.75 21.02 -4.62
CA HIS A 142 19.35 20.14 -3.52
C HIS A 142 20.53 19.79 -2.58
N LEU A 143 21.74 19.69 -3.10
CA LEU A 143 22.94 19.42 -2.27
C LEU A 143 23.33 20.66 -1.46
N GLU A 144 23.07 21.85 -2.00
CA GLU A 144 23.37 23.14 -1.37
C GLU A 144 22.27 23.60 -0.40
N ALA A 145 21.05 23.14 -0.57
CA ALA A 145 19.91 23.52 0.26
C ALA A 145 20.06 23.08 1.71
N GLU A 146 19.50 23.87 2.63
CA GLU A 146 19.39 23.45 4.02
C GLU A 146 18.37 22.28 4.14
N GLU A 147 18.66 21.34 5.03
CA GLU A 147 17.86 20.10 5.21
C GLU A 147 16.38 20.38 5.43
N GLY A 148 16.06 21.38 6.29
CA GLY A 148 14.68 21.75 6.59
C GLY A 148 13.92 22.36 5.41
N GLU A 149 14.60 22.80 4.34
CA GLU A 149 13.97 23.24 3.10
C GLU A 149 13.52 22.04 2.24
N LEU A 150 14.18 20.90 2.41
CA LEU A 150 13.93 19.71 1.62
C LEU A 150 13.04 18.68 2.33
N PHE A 151 13.19 18.53 3.65
CA PHE A 151 12.55 17.47 4.41
C PHE A 151 12.10 17.92 5.79
N THR A 152 11.02 17.27 6.26
CA THR A 152 10.64 17.23 7.68
C THR A 152 10.91 15.83 8.21
N ILE A 153 11.52 15.73 9.40
CA ILE A 153 11.88 14.46 10.02
C ILE A 153 10.97 14.23 11.23
N HIS A 154 10.30 13.08 11.25
CA HIS A 154 9.41 12.68 12.34
C HIS A 154 9.94 11.41 13.00
N PRO A 155 10.23 11.40 14.30
CA PRO A 155 10.49 10.18 15.04
C PRO A 155 9.24 9.27 15.02
N LEU A 156 9.44 7.96 14.93
CA LEU A 156 8.38 6.95 14.96
C LEU A 156 8.57 6.02 16.17
N PRO A 157 8.20 6.43 17.39
CA PRO A 157 8.29 5.56 18.55
C PRO A 157 7.35 4.37 18.40
N GLY A 158 7.84 3.17 18.73
CA GLY A 158 7.04 1.93 18.64
C GLY A 158 6.76 1.46 17.20
N TYR A 159 7.56 1.89 16.22
CA TYR A 159 7.40 1.44 14.84
C TYR A 159 7.52 -0.08 14.73
N VAL A 160 6.52 -0.71 14.13
CA VAL A 160 6.52 -2.16 13.89
C VAL A 160 7.42 -2.45 12.70
N LEU A 161 8.56 -3.06 12.98
CA LEU A 161 9.55 -3.38 11.96
C LEU A 161 9.04 -4.49 11.02
N PRO A 162 9.24 -4.36 9.70
CA PRO A 162 9.03 -5.46 8.77
C PRO A 162 9.83 -6.70 9.18
N ALA A 163 9.27 -7.88 8.96
CA ALA A 163 9.95 -9.14 9.24
C ALA A 163 11.28 -9.24 8.46
N ARG A 164 12.22 -10.02 8.99
CA ARG A 164 13.45 -10.34 8.26
C ARG A 164 13.15 -11.21 7.05
N ALA A 165 14.01 -11.15 6.05
CA ALA A 165 13.98 -12.10 4.94
C ALA A 165 14.15 -13.53 5.46
N VAL A 166 13.33 -14.45 4.96
CA VAL A 166 13.37 -15.86 5.35
C VAL A 166 13.86 -16.67 4.16
N VAL A 167 14.92 -17.43 4.36
CA VAL A 167 15.39 -18.41 3.36
C VAL A 167 14.56 -19.68 3.51
N LEU A 168 13.78 -20.01 2.51
CA LEU A 168 12.93 -21.20 2.46
C LEU A 168 13.37 -22.14 1.35
N PRO A 169 13.05 -23.45 1.45
CA PRO A 169 13.36 -24.41 0.41
C PRO A 169 12.76 -24.01 -0.94
N THR A 170 13.48 -24.34 -2.01
CA THR A 170 12.96 -24.23 -3.37
C THR A 170 12.18 -25.51 -3.71
N VAL A 171 10.94 -25.32 -4.16
CA VAL A 171 10.03 -26.40 -4.58
C VAL A 171 9.73 -26.24 -6.07
N ARG A 172 9.61 -27.32 -6.81
CA ARG A 172 9.27 -27.26 -8.24
C ARG A 172 7.79 -26.96 -8.43
N CYS A 173 7.50 -26.00 -9.32
CA CYS A 173 6.14 -25.77 -9.83
C CYS A 173 5.71 -27.02 -10.65
N GLU A 174 4.55 -27.59 -10.31
CA GLU A 174 4.03 -28.79 -11.00
C GLU A 174 3.36 -28.48 -12.35
N SER A 175 3.44 -27.24 -12.82
CA SER A 175 2.99 -26.82 -14.16
C SER A 175 4.17 -26.52 -15.08
N CYS A 176 5.03 -25.55 -14.75
CA CYS A 176 6.15 -25.15 -15.60
C CYS A 176 7.48 -25.84 -15.25
N GLY A 177 7.57 -26.53 -14.11
CA GLY A 177 8.80 -27.20 -13.67
C GLY A 177 9.86 -26.28 -13.06
N GLU A 178 9.64 -24.97 -13.03
CA GLU A 178 10.60 -24.01 -12.47
C GLU A 178 10.65 -24.09 -10.94
N GLY A 179 11.83 -23.79 -10.38
CA GLY A 179 12.05 -23.73 -8.94
C GLY A 179 11.45 -22.46 -8.34
N VAL A 180 10.66 -22.60 -7.28
CA VAL A 180 9.96 -21.51 -6.60
C VAL A 180 10.21 -21.61 -5.10
N MET A 181 10.48 -20.48 -4.45
CA MET A 181 10.54 -20.42 -2.98
C MET A 181 9.20 -20.87 -2.38
N ALA A 182 9.24 -21.77 -1.39
CA ALA A 182 8.03 -22.41 -0.83
C ALA A 182 6.95 -21.39 -0.37
N SER A 183 7.35 -20.21 0.13
CA SER A 183 6.41 -19.14 0.52
C SER A 183 5.69 -18.46 -0.65
N ARG A 184 6.06 -18.75 -1.90
CA ARG A 184 5.47 -18.16 -3.12
C ARG A 184 4.72 -19.20 -3.95
N LEU A 185 4.45 -20.37 -3.36
CA LEU A 185 3.63 -21.40 -3.98
C LEU A 185 2.16 -21.21 -3.63
N HIS A 186 1.32 -21.53 -4.60
CA HIS A 186 -0.13 -21.62 -4.45
C HIS A 186 -0.56 -23.07 -4.60
N LEU A 187 -1.38 -23.55 -3.67
CA LEU A 187 -1.99 -24.89 -3.78
C LEU A 187 -3.31 -24.78 -4.53
N LEU A 188 -3.42 -25.47 -5.67
CA LEU A 188 -4.65 -25.54 -6.45
C LEU A 188 -4.92 -26.99 -6.86
N ASN A 189 -6.03 -27.56 -6.42
CA ASN A 189 -6.44 -28.95 -6.66
C ASN A 189 -5.33 -29.96 -6.31
N GLY A 190 -4.64 -29.74 -5.18
CA GLY A 190 -3.54 -30.57 -4.70
C GLY A 190 -2.20 -30.36 -5.40
N ARG A 191 -2.10 -29.43 -6.36
CA ARG A 191 -0.86 -29.13 -7.11
C ARG A 191 -0.21 -27.86 -6.57
N ASN A 192 1.12 -27.89 -6.41
CA ASN A 192 1.93 -26.72 -6.06
C ASN A 192 2.29 -25.93 -7.33
N LEU A 193 1.78 -24.72 -7.44
CA LEU A 193 1.94 -23.86 -8.61
C LEU A 193 2.67 -22.56 -8.23
N CYS A 194 3.56 -22.08 -9.12
CA CYS A 194 4.08 -20.73 -9.02
C CYS A 194 2.98 -19.69 -9.31
N THR A 195 3.18 -18.45 -8.87
CA THR A 195 2.19 -17.38 -9.08
C THR A 195 1.76 -17.24 -10.56
N PRO A 196 2.67 -17.17 -11.55
CA PRO A 196 2.24 -17.07 -12.95
C PRO A 196 1.38 -18.24 -13.42
N CYS A 197 1.73 -19.48 -13.04
CA CYS A 197 0.93 -20.65 -13.42
C CYS A 197 -0.40 -20.73 -12.70
N TYR A 198 -0.46 -20.29 -11.44
CA TYR A 198 -1.70 -20.19 -10.69
C TYR A 198 -2.64 -19.14 -11.32
N GLU A 199 -2.14 -17.94 -11.57
CA GLU A 199 -2.93 -16.86 -12.18
C GLU A 199 -3.41 -17.18 -13.60
N ALA A 200 -2.61 -17.93 -14.37
CA ALA A 200 -3.04 -18.42 -15.68
C ALA A 200 -4.27 -19.33 -15.62
N LEU A 201 -4.48 -20.01 -14.49
CA LEU A 201 -5.62 -20.94 -14.30
C LEU A 201 -6.83 -20.29 -13.64
N VAL A 202 -6.61 -19.38 -12.69
CA VAL A 202 -7.70 -18.80 -11.88
C VAL A 202 -7.97 -17.33 -12.18
N GLY A 203 -7.13 -16.70 -12.99
CA GLY A 203 -7.14 -15.26 -13.24
C GLY A 203 -6.35 -14.48 -12.18
N PRO A 204 -6.16 -13.15 -12.42
CA PRO A 204 -5.52 -12.27 -11.46
C PRO A 204 -6.38 -12.12 -10.19
N PRO A 205 -5.80 -11.66 -9.07
CA PRO A 205 -6.56 -11.35 -7.86
C PRO A 205 -7.72 -10.39 -8.14
N ILE A 206 -8.90 -10.71 -7.61
CA ILE A 206 -10.07 -9.83 -7.70
C ILE A 206 -9.93 -8.75 -6.62
N THR A 207 -9.83 -7.50 -7.03
CA THR A 207 -9.80 -6.36 -6.12
C THR A 207 -11.19 -5.76 -5.98
N MET A 208 -11.71 -5.70 -4.76
CA MET A 208 -12.95 -5.00 -4.45
C MET A 208 -12.65 -3.62 -3.87
N ARG A 209 -13.42 -2.61 -4.30
CA ARG A 209 -13.34 -1.25 -3.76
C ARG A 209 -14.51 -1.03 -2.82
N PRO A 210 -14.29 -0.64 -1.56
CA PRO A 210 -15.37 -0.25 -0.68
C PRO A 210 -16.13 0.95 -1.25
N ILE A 211 -17.45 0.92 -1.16
CA ILE A 211 -18.36 1.97 -1.63
C ILE A 211 -18.92 2.82 -0.49
N GLY A 212 -18.73 2.40 0.76
CA GLY A 212 -19.23 3.10 1.93
C GLY A 212 -18.80 2.42 3.22
N VAL A 213 -19.29 2.96 4.34
CA VAL A 213 -18.99 2.48 5.69
C VAL A 213 -20.29 2.39 6.51
N ILE A 214 -20.37 1.37 7.35
CA ILE A 214 -21.46 1.15 8.30
C ILE A 214 -21.17 1.94 9.58
N HIS A 215 -22.20 2.63 10.10
CA HIS A 215 -22.16 3.25 11.41
C HIS A 215 -23.34 2.76 12.25
N ASN A 216 -23.03 2.27 13.46
CA ASN A 216 -23.98 1.85 14.47
C ASN A 216 -23.33 1.82 15.85
N GLU A 217 -24.08 1.42 16.87
CA GLU A 217 -23.56 1.30 18.25
C GLU A 217 -22.92 -0.07 18.54
N LEU A 218 -22.79 -0.95 17.52
CA LEU A 218 -22.30 -2.32 17.68
C LEU A 218 -20.77 -2.35 17.61
N GLN A 219 -20.16 -2.72 18.74
CA GLN A 219 -18.71 -2.90 18.82
C GLN A 219 -18.33 -4.36 19.05
N PRO A 220 -17.17 -4.84 18.54
CA PRO A 220 -16.77 -6.24 18.61
C PRO A 220 -16.79 -6.88 20.00
N HIS A 221 -16.72 -6.09 21.05
CA HIS A 221 -16.62 -6.55 22.43
C HIS A 221 -17.90 -6.41 23.25
N LEU A 222 -18.98 -5.81 22.70
CA LEU A 222 -20.14 -5.42 23.50
C LEU A 222 -21.43 -6.19 23.20
N ALA A 223 -21.64 -6.69 22.00
CA ALA A 223 -22.85 -7.45 21.62
C ALA A 223 -22.63 -8.31 20.38
N LYS A 224 -23.44 -9.35 20.21
CA LYS A 224 -23.51 -10.07 18.92
C LYS A 224 -24.43 -9.27 17.99
N PRO A 225 -23.99 -8.92 16.76
CA PRO A 225 -24.78 -8.09 15.85
C PRO A 225 -26.22 -8.59 15.60
N ARG A 226 -26.44 -9.92 15.63
CA ARG A 226 -27.73 -10.55 15.40
C ARG A 226 -28.79 -10.28 16.48
N GLU A 227 -28.41 -9.76 17.61
CA GLU A 227 -29.30 -9.60 18.77
C GLU A 227 -29.88 -8.17 18.87
N THR A 228 -29.53 -7.29 17.91
CA THR A 228 -29.99 -5.91 17.96
C THR A 228 -31.00 -5.60 16.85
N SER A 229 -32.14 -5.04 17.27
CA SER A 229 -33.12 -4.39 16.39
C SER A 229 -32.75 -2.94 16.08
N ALA A 230 -31.58 -2.47 16.55
CA ALA A 230 -31.12 -1.09 16.39
C ALA A 230 -30.93 -0.76 14.89
N ALA A 231 -31.29 0.46 14.54
CA ALA A 231 -31.03 0.96 13.19
C ALA A 231 -29.53 1.19 13.00
N SER A 232 -29.03 0.87 11.82
CA SER A 232 -27.68 1.20 11.37
C SER A 232 -27.76 2.22 10.25
N THR A 233 -26.72 3.01 10.07
CA THR A 233 -26.58 3.87 8.90
C THR A 233 -25.45 3.37 8.01
N ILE A 234 -25.65 3.49 6.70
CA ILE A 234 -24.63 3.22 5.68
C ILE A 234 -24.31 4.55 5.03
N ALA A 235 -23.10 5.05 5.25
CA ALA A 235 -22.60 6.26 4.59
C ALA A 235 -21.88 5.87 3.30
N VAL A 236 -22.52 6.06 2.17
CA VAL A 236 -21.94 5.83 0.84
C VAL A 236 -20.96 6.95 0.51
N TYR A 237 -19.79 6.61 -0.05
CA TYR A 237 -18.79 7.62 -0.44
C TYR A 237 -19.31 8.48 -1.58
N SER A 238 -18.88 9.75 -1.62
CA SER A 238 -19.43 10.76 -2.54
C SER A 238 -19.30 10.39 -4.01
N GLU A 239 -18.22 9.72 -4.38
CA GLU A 239 -17.96 9.23 -5.74
C GLU A 239 -18.93 8.13 -6.21
N PHE A 240 -19.65 7.49 -5.28
CA PHE A 240 -20.64 6.44 -5.57
C PHE A 240 -22.08 6.89 -5.33
N ALA A 241 -22.30 8.14 -4.89
CA ALA A 241 -23.62 8.62 -4.49
C ALA A 241 -24.67 8.54 -5.62
N ALA A 242 -24.27 8.75 -6.87
CA ALA A 242 -25.16 8.60 -8.01
C ALA A 242 -25.72 7.18 -8.20
N GLY A 243 -25.03 6.15 -7.65
CA GLY A 243 -25.49 4.77 -7.66
C GLY A 243 -26.69 4.48 -6.73
N LEU A 244 -27.11 5.46 -5.93
CA LEU A 244 -28.26 5.35 -5.05
C LEU A 244 -29.58 5.81 -5.69
N GLU A 245 -29.54 6.32 -6.90
CA GLU A 245 -30.76 6.79 -7.60
C GLU A 245 -31.77 5.66 -7.75
N GLY A 246 -33.01 5.86 -7.26
CA GLY A 246 -34.09 4.88 -7.28
C GLY A 246 -34.04 3.82 -6.17
N ILE A 247 -33.07 3.88 -5.25
CA ILE A 247 -32.93 2.87 -4.19
C ILE A 247 -34.09 2.94 -3.18
N GLU A 248 -34.73 4.09 -3.05
CA GLU A 248 -35.90 4.34 -2.18
C GLU A 248 -37.17 3.57 -2.64
N GLU A 249 -37.20 3.04 -3.86
CA GLU A 249 -38.28 2.24 -4.38
C GLU A 249 -38.31 0.81 -3.80
N HIS A 250 -37.23 0.42 -3.08
CA HIS A 250 -37.07 -0.92 -2.55
C HIS A 250 -37.27 -0.95 -1.02
N GLU A 251 -38.10 -1.88 -0.54
CA GLU A 251 -38.29 -2.11 0.90
C GLU A 251 -37.12 -2.84 1.56
N GLN A 252 -36.47 -3.72 0.81
CA GLN A 252 -35.37 -4.56 1.31
C GLN A 252 -34.15 -4.48 0.39
N LEU A 253 -32.98 -4.49 1.03
CA LEU A 253 -31.68 -4.43 0.35
C LEU A 253 -30.81 -5.57 0.84
N GLU A 254 -29.96 -6.07 -0.06
CA GLU A 254 -28.83 -6.95 0.25
C GLU A 254 -27.59 -6.11 0.42
N ILE A 255 -26.99 -6.16 1.60
CA ILE A 255 -25.74 -5.44 1.89
C ILE A 255 -24.60 -6.45 1.91
N LEU A 256 -23.65 -6.27 0.98
CA LEU A 256 -22.39 -7.01 0.95
C LEU A 256 -21.33 -6.17 1.66
N PHE A 257 -20.60 -6.78 2.59
CA PHE A 257 -19.60 -6.08 3.38
C PHE A 257 -18.37 -6.96 3.68
N ALA A 258 -17.25 -6.34 4.00
CA ALA A 258 -16.03 -7.05 4.39
C ALA A 258 -16.06 -7.34 5.90
N PHE A 259 -15.80 -8.58 6.31
CA PHE A 259 -15.67 -8.89 7.74
C PHE A 259 -14.39 -8.34 8.34
N GLU A 260 -13.26 -8.47 7.63
CA GLU A 260 -11.95 -7.95 8.03
C GLU A 260 -11.16 -7.58 6.76
N PRO A 261 -10.24 -6.59 6.84
CA PRO A 261 -9.49 -6.15 5.68
C PRO A 261 -8.50 -7.19 5.14
N GLU A 262 -8.04 -8.13 5.98
CA GLU A 262 -7.13 -9.20 5.56
C GLU A 262 -7.65 -10.56 6.04
N PRO A 263 -7.85 -11.54 5.12
CA PRO A 263 -8.15 -12.89 5.52
C PRO A 263 -6.94 -13.48 6.26
N PRO A 264 -7.16 -14.20 7.38
CA PRO A 264 -6.08 -14.89 8.06
C PRO A 264 -5.42 -15.91 7.11
N SER A 265 -4.09 -16.06 7.22
CA SER A 265 -3.30 -16.97 6.38
C SER A 265 -3.70 -18.45 6.52
N ASP A 266 -4.38 -18.80 7.62
CA ASP A 266 -4.88 -20.14 7.88
C ASP A 266 -6.36 -20.09 8.31
N VAL A 267 -7.25 -20.38 7.35
CA VAL A 267 -8.69 -20.41 7.56
C VAL A 267 -9.16 -21.85 7.66
N PRO A 268 -9.67 -22.31 8.81
CA PRO A 268 -10.21 -23.66 8.93
C PRO A 268 -11.45 -23.82 8.05
N LEU A 269 -11.38 -24.72 7.07
CA LEU A 269 -12.48 -25.02 6.16
C LEU A 269 -13.65 -25.77 6.80
N ARG A 270 -13.46 -26.30 8.02
CA ARG A 270 -14.50 -26.93 8.84
C ARG A 270 -14.57 -26.24 10.18
N GLN A 271 -15.76 -25.89 10.61
CA GLN A 271 -15.99 -25.10 11.82
C GLN A 271 -17.28 -25.53 12.52
N HIS A 272 -17.37 -25.25 13.80
CA HIS A 272 -18.60 -25.35 14.56
C HIS A 272 -19.43 -24.06 14.38
N ARG A 273 -20.74 -24.19 14.32
CA ARG A 273 -21.64 -23.02 14.21
C ARG A 273 -21.43 -22.11 15.43
N LEU A 274 -21.16 -20.82 15.21
CA LEU A 274 -20.89 -19.80 16.25
C LEU A 274 -19.70 -20.14 17.17
N GLY A 275 -18.80 -21.03 16.76
CA GLY A 275 -17.70 -21.50 17.59
C GLY A 275 -18.11 -22.45 18.72
N ASP A 276 -19.35 -22.90 18.76
CA ASP A 276 -19.88 -23.80 19.79
C ASP A 276 -19.49 -25.24 19.48
N ALA A 277 -18.55 -25.78 20.26
CA ALA A 277 -18.06 -27.15 20.10
C ALA A 277 -19.11 -28.25 20.31
N SER A 278 -20.26 -27.95 20.93
CA SER A 278 -21.39 -28.86 21.07
C SER A 278 -22.15 -29.06 19.73
N GLN A 279 -21.99 -28.16 18.78
CA GLN A 279 -22.61 -28.23 17.47
C GLN A 279 -21.79 -29.12 16.52
N PRO A 280 -22.44 -29.78 15.54
CA PRO A 280 -21.69 -30.57 14.55
C PRO A 280 -20.67 -29.73 13.77
N LEU A 281 -19.51 -30.33 13.50
CA LEU A 281 -18.49 -29.77 12.63
C LEU A 281 -19.01 -29.72 11.19
N ARG A 282 -19.05 -28.55 10.57
CA ARG A 282 -19.59 -28.31 9.23
C ARG A 282 -18.54 -27.64 8.33
N GLY A 283 -18.66 -27.81 7.03
CA GLY A 283 -17.91 -27.05 6.04
C GLY A 283 -18.27 -25.55 6.12
N VAL A 284 -17.29 -24.69 5.98
CA VAL A 284 -17.44 -23.22 6.11
C VAL A 284 -18.48 -22.65 5.13
N PHE A 285 -18.66 -23.27 3.97
CA PHE A 285 -19.65 -22.84 2.96
C PHE A 285 -21.10 -23.23 3.34
N ALA A 286 -21.27 -24.14 4.30
CA ALA A 286 -22.57 -24.45 4.92
C ALA A 286 -22.84 -23.57 6.16
N LEU A 287 -21.99 -22.61 6.47
CA LEU A 287 -22.08 -21.70 7.60
C LEU A 287 -21.99 -20.24 7.13
N ARG A 288 -22.44 -19.31 7.99
CA ARG A 288 -22.23 -17.86 7.81
C ARG A 288 -21.12 -17.34 8.73
N SER A 289 -20.02 -18.10 8.84
CA SER A 289 -18.85 -17.71 9.65
C SER A 289 -18.07 -16.60 8.98
N PRO A 290 -17.58 -15.59 9.72
CA PRO A 290 -16.69 -14.56 9.18
C PRO A 290 -15.31 -15.13 8.80
N ARG A 291 -14.83 -16.18 9.49
CA ARG A 291 -13.57 -16.86 9.20
C ARG A 291 -13.74 -17.80 8.00
N ARG A 292 -13.55 -17.27 6.81
CA ARG A 292 -13.75 -17.97 5.54
C ARG A 292 -12.76 -17.51 4.49
N PRO A 293 -12.50 -18.29 3.40
CA PRO A 293 -11.50 -17.94 2.38
C PRO A 293 -11.72 -16.55 1.77
N ASN A 294 -12.97 -16.18 1.49
CA ASN A 294 -13.33 -14.82 1.10
C ASN A 294 -14.21 -14.23 2.22
N PRO A 295 -13.69 -13.35 3.08
CA PRO A 295 -14.39 -12.86 4.25
C PRO A 295 -15.45 -11.80 3.89
N ILE A 296 -16.41 -12.19 3.07
CA ILE A 296 -17.54 -11.37 2.61
C ILE A 296 -18.77 -11.72 3.43
N GLY A 297 -19.37 -10.71 4.07
CA GLY A 297 -20.66 -10.77 4.71
C GLY A 297 -21.77 -10.40 3.73
N LEU A 298 -22.95 -10.98 3.94
CA LEU A 298 -24.18 -10.65 3.24
C LEU A 298 -25.33 -10.66 4.23
N THR A 299 -26.06 -9.53 4.33
CA THR A 299 -27.26 -9.41 5.15
C THR A 299 -28.35 -8.75 4.36
N VAL A 300 -29.57 -9.32 4.43
CA VAL A 300 -30.78 -8.65 3.95
C VAL A 300 -31.27 -7.71 5.03
N VAL A 301 -31.44 -6.45 4.69
CA VAL A 301 -31.89 -5.39 5.59
C VAL A 301 -33.16 -4.75 5.10
N ARG A 302 -33.94 -4.17 6.01
CA ARG A 302 -35.06 -3.32 5.62
C ARG A 302 -34.58 -1.87 5.51
N LEU A 303 -34.85 -1.23 4.37
CA LEU A 303 -34.59 0.19 4.17
C LEU A 303 -35.61 1.01 4.98
N LEU A 304 -35.13 1.90 5.81
CA LEU A 304 -35.99 2.77 6.63
C LEU A 304 -36.06 4.20 6.08
N ARG A 305 -34.93 4.71 5.58
CA ARG A 305 -34.81 6.09 5.10
C ARG A 305 -33.58 6.27 4.22
N VAL A 306 -33.71 7.17 3.26
CA VAL A 306 -32.60 7.64 2.41
C VAL A 306 -32.44 9.15 2.60
N GLU A 307 -31.24 9.61 2.93
CA GLU A 307 -30.91 11.04 3.09
C GLU A 307 -29.63 11.35 2.33
N GLY A 308 -29.77 11.84 1.12
CA GLY A 308 -28.63 12.07 0.23
C GLY A 308 -27.84 10.78 -0.01
N LYS A 309 -26.64 10.69 0.55
CA LYS A 309 -25.79 9.50 0.43
C LYS A 309 -25.79 8.59 1.67
N VAL A 310 -26.72 8.78 2.58
CA VAL A 310 -26.84 7.99 3.82
C VAL A 310 -28.13 7.18 3.78
N LEU A 311 -27.99 5.87 3.93
CA LEU A 311 -29.11 4.93 4.08
C LEU A 311 -29.28 4.58 5.56
N THR A 312 -30.48 4.67 6.09
CA THR A 312 -30.82 4.13 7.41
C THR A 312 -31.52 2.79 7.19
N VAL A 313 -31.00 1.74 7.80
CA VAL A 313 -31.47 0.37 7.62
C VAL A 313 -31.69 -0.34 8.95
N ALA A 314 -32.53 -1.38 8.96
CA ALA A 314 -32.75 -2.25 10.11
C ALA A 314 -32.36 -3.70 9.80
N GLY A 315 -31.76 -4.38 10.79
CA GLY A 315 -31.42 -5.80 10.68
C GLY A 315 -30.02 -6.06 10.13
N LEU A 316 -29.13 -5.05 10.11
CA LEU A 316 -27.75 -5.20 9.63
C LEU A 316 -26.88 -5.93 10.67
N ASP A 317 -26.31 -7.06 10.26
CA ASP A 317 -25.44 -7.94 11.08
C ASP A 317 -23.96 -7.62 10.82
N ALA A 318 -23.54 -6.39 11.15
CA ALA A 318 -22.15 -5.94 10.97
C ALA A 318 -21.77 -4.92 12.06
N TRP A 319 -20.48 -4.85 12.38
CA TRP A 319 -19.91 -3.92 13.35
C TRP A 319 -19.83 -2.48 12.83
N ASP A 320 -19.77 -1.53 13.75
CA ASP A 320 -19.41 -0.14 13.42
C ASP A 320 -18.06 -0.09 12.69
N GLY A 321 -17.95 0.78 11.68
CA GLY A 321 -16.75 0.92 10.85
C GLY A 321 -16.57 -0.15 9.77
N THR A 322 -17.46 -1.14 9.66
CA THR A 322 -17.37 -2.18 8.62
C THR A 322 -17.55 -1.57 7.23
N LEU A 323 -16.69 -1.98 6.30
CA LEU A 323 -16.68 -1.48 4.92
C LEU A 323 -17.75 -2.17 4.08
N VAL A 324 -18.58 -1.39 3.40
CA VAL A 324 -19.59 -1.87 2.45
C VAL A 324 -18.94 -2.06 1.08
N LEU A 325 -19.13 -3.23 0.49
CA LEU A 325 -18.58 -3.61 -0.82
C LEU A 325 -19.60 -3.42 -1.95
N ASP A 326 -20.89 -3.67 -1.68
CA ASP A 326 -21.96 -3.56 -2.66
C ASP A 326 -23.34 -3.47 -1.98
N ILE A 327 -24.31 -2.91 -2.68
CA ILE A 327 -25.71 -2.83 -2.27
C ILE A 327 -26.55 -3.28 -3.45
N LYS A 328 -27.52 -4.20 -3.20
CA LYS A 328 -28.45 -4.67 -4.22
C LYS A 328 -29.89 -4.63 -3.70
N PRO A 329 -30.87 -4.42 -4.58
CA PRO A 329 -32.25 -4.67 -4.23
C PRO A 329 -32.41 -6.16 -3.86
N HIS A 330 -33.20 -6.42 -2.81
CA HIS A 330 -33.59 -7.80 -2.50
C HIS A 330 -34.91 -8.10 -3.24
N GLY A 331 -34.84 -8.99 -4.24
CA GLY A 331 -35.96 -9.38 -5.11
C GLY A 331 -36.71 -10.60 -4.64
#